data_262f2ce87c895f2205e7e2590908480e
#
_entry.id   262f2ce87c895f2205e7e2590908480e
#
_cell.length_a   1.000
_cell.length_b   1.000
_cell.length_c   1.000
_cell.angle_alpha   90.00
_cell.angle_beta   90.00
_cell.angle_gamma   90.00
#
_symmetry.space_group_name_H-M   'P 1'
#
loop_
_entity.id
_entity.type
_entity.pdbx_description
1 polymer ?
#
loop_
_entity_poly.entity_id
_entity_poly.type
_entity_poly.pdbx_seq_one_letter_code
_entity_poly.pdbx_strand_id
1 'polypeptide(L)'
;LLLVAALVVSACGGEATNSLQPVSPTPVVEADYPRTVTDDASISVTIAAKPQRIVALTPASLEALDQFGLGQGVVGVAACTCLPIAFTAKPQVADYTGTNVEAIISLNPDLVFVGGSGFTPDDAITLLKAANLTVVTLDPKSISGVYTTLQLIGDAAGASVTAAEVIATAKSDIAVLTALVQDQPMVSVFYEIDATGAIYGLAPDDYAAELVALARGDLVSSGVNGVYEISLEALVTAAPAVILLGDSIYGVTAEAVAARPGWGTIPAVVNGAIRPIDGDLVSTPGPRIAEAFRAIVAQLHPTILP
;
A
#
# COMPACT_ATOMS: atom_id res chain seq x y z
N LEU A 1 16.03 -82.13 -46.43
CA LEU A 1 16.41 -81.70 -45.10
C LEU A 1 16.67 -80.18 -45.12
N LEU A 2 15.64 -79.41 -44.88
CA LEU A 2 15.74 -77.95 -44.88
C LEU A 2 15.77 -77.47 -43.40
N LEU A 3 16.83 -76.76 -43.05
CA LEU A 3 16.99 -76.09 -41.79
C LEU A 3 16.41 -74.66 -41.96
N VAL A 4 15.37 -74.29 -41.18
CA VAL A 4 14.87 -72.95 -41.12
C VAL A 4 15.45 -72.26 -39.84
N ALA A 5 16.29 -71.28 -40.03
CA ALA A 5 16.83 -70.45 -38.96
C ALA A 5 15.84 -69.32 -38.65
N ALA A 6 15.30 -69.32 -37.46
CA ALA A 6 14.47 -68.21 -36.97
C ALA A 6 15.35 -67.09 -36.37
N LEU A 7 15.30 -65.87 -36.94
CA LEU A 7 15.91 -64.70 -36.42
C LEU A 7 14.95 -64.06 -35.33
N VAL A 8 15.39 -64.03 -34.09
CA VAL A 8 14.70 -63.31 -33.03
C VAL A 8 15.28 -61.87 -32.97
N VAL A 9 14.47 -60.87 -33.37
CA VAL A 9 14.80 -59.46 -33.23
C VAL A 9 14.30 -59.04 -31.84
N SER A 10 15.22 -58.81 -30.93
CA SER A 10 14.95 -58.25 -29.63
C SER A 10 14.90 -56.72 -29.77
N ALA A 11 13.70 -56.10 -29.70
CA ALA A 11 13.50 -54.67 -29.64
C ALA A 11 13.56 -54.25 -28.19
N CYS A 12 14.69 -53.67 -27.76
CA CYS A 12 14.78 -52.92 -26.51
C CYS A 12 14.10 -51.54 -26.69
N GLY A 13 12.85 -51.43 -26.28
CA GLY A 13 12.18 -50.16 -26.06
C GLY A 13 12.63 -49.59 -24.72
N GLY A 14 13.57 -48.65 -24.73
CA GLY A 14 13.91 -47.86 -23.55
C GLY A 14 12.89 -46.74 -23.40
N GLU A 15 11.91 -46.87 -22.48
CA GLU A 15 11.12 -45.74 -21.99
C GLU A 15 12.03 -44.84 -21.17
N ALA A 16 12.37 -43.68 -21.75
CA ALA A 16 12.99 -42.60 -21.00
C ALA A 16 11.93 -42.00 -20.06
N THR A 17 11.84 -42.51 -18.83
CA THR A 17 11.11 -41.83 -17.75
C THR A 17 11.86 -40.54 -17.43
N ASN A 18 11.36 -39.43 -17.98
CA ASN A 18 11.80 -38.12 -17.64
C ASN A 18 11.28 -37.81 -16.21
N SER A 19 12.03 -38.25 -15.19
CA SER A 19 11.75 -37.89 -13.82
C SER A 19 12.07 -36.37 -13.65
N LEU A 20 11.04 -35.53 -13.65
CA LEU A 20 11.15 -34.18 -13.19
C LEU A 20 11.59 -34.24 -11.72
N GLN A 21 12.89 -34.08 -11.48
CA GLN A 21 13.40 -33.87 -10.14
C GLN A 21 12.79 -32.55 -9.64
N PRO A 22 12.21 -32.53 -8.44
CA PRO A 22 11.79 -31.27 -7.84
C PRO A 22 13.04 -30.40 -7.72
N VAL A 23 13.03 -29.24 -8.40
CA VAL A 23 14.05 -28.21 -8.25
C VAL A 23 13.91 -27.73 -6.81
N SER A 24 14.84 -28.11 -5.93
CA SER A 24 14.93 -27.53 -4.60
C SER A 24 15.10 -26.02 -4.77
N PRO A 25 14.26 -25.20 -4.15
CA PRO A 25 14.44 -23.75 -4.22
C PRO A 25 15.85 -23.43 -3.71
N THR A 26 16.62 -22.72 -4.53
CA THR A 26 17.92 -22.20 -4.12
C THR A 26 17.67 -21.37 -2.86
N PRO A 27 18.39 -21.60 -1.74
CA PRO A 27 18.20 -20.79 -0.56
C PRO A 27 18.48 -19.33 -0.94
N VAL A 28 17.47 -18.48 -0.83
CA VAL A 28 17.62 -17.05 -1.05
C VAL A 28 18.38 -16.53 0.17
N VAL A 29 19.65 -16.18 -0.05
CA VAL A 29 20.50 -15.62 1.01
C VAL A 29 20.07 -14.18 1.20
N GLU A 30 19.54 -13.86 2.37
CA GLU A 30 19.36 -12.47 2.76
C GLU A 30 20.72 -11.75 2.71
N ALA A 31 20.74 -10.54 2.15
CA ALA A 31 21.98 -9.79 2.02
C ALA A 31 22.57 -9.46 3.40
N ASP A 32 23.89 -9.56 3.49
CA ASP A 32 24.67 -9.31 4.70
C ASP A 32 24.60 -7.83 5.16
N TYR A 33 24.88 -7.61 6.43
CA TYR A 33 25.11 -6.30 7.01
C TYR A 33 26.64 -6.04 7.17
N PRO A 34 27.15 -4.78 7.14
CA PRO A 34 26.38 -3.54 6.99
C PRO A 34 25.74 -3.40 5.60
N ARG A 35 24.55 -2.79 5.55
CA ARG A 35 23.81 -2.58 4.32
C ARG A 35 23.54 -1.09 4.15
N THR A 36 23.63 -0.59 2.92
CA THR A 36 23.24 0.77 2.58
C THR A 36 22.01 0.74 1.69
N VAL A 37 20.98 1.49 2.08
CA VAL A 37 19.76 1.71 1.31
C VAL A 37 19.63 3.18 0.95
N THR A 38 18.92 3.50 -0.12
CA THR A 38 18.51 4.87 -0.43
C THR A 38 17.03 5.01 -0.05
N ASP A 39 16.72 5.94 0.85
CA ASP A 39 15.37 6.20 1.29
C ASP A 39 14.55 7.05 0.29
N ASP A 40 13.25 7.21 0.53
CA ASP A 40 12.38 7.95 -0.38
C ASP A 40 12.67 9.47 -0.38
N ALA A 41 13.44 9.97 0.59
CA ALA A 41 14.02 11.33 0.57
C ALA A 41 15.34 11.41 -0.24
N SER A 42 15.73 10.33 -0.95
CA SER A 42 16.96 10.20 -1.72
C SER A 42 18.24 10.29 -0.86
N ILE A 43 18.16 9.90 0.41
CA ILE A 43 19.27 9.89 1.35
C ILE A 43 19.82 8.45 1.46
N SER A 44 21.15 8.30 1.33
CA SER A 44 21.82 7.02 1.60
C SER A 44 21.92 6.78 3.10
N VAL A 45 21.32 5.68 3.58
CA VAL A 45 21.29 5.27 4.99
C VAL A 45 22.05 3.96 5.14
N THR A 46 23.06 3.93 5.99
CA THR A 46 23.80 2.70 6.32
C THR A 46 23.25 2.08 7.58
N ILE A 47 22.83 0.82 7.47
CA ILE A 47 22.33 -0.01 8.56
C ILE A 47 23.44 -0.98 8.95
N ALA A 48 24.01 -0.79 10.14
CA ALA A 48 25.25 -1.46 10.56
C ALA A 48 25.07 -2.97 10.84
N ALA A 49 23.89 -3.36 11.31
CA ALA A 49 23.55 -4.75 11.63
C ALA A 49 22.05 -5.00 11.40
N LYS A 50 21.63 -6.26 11.34
CA LYS A 50 20.21 -6.61 11.21
C LYS A 50 19.42 -6.00 12.39
N PRO A 51 18.43 -5.14 12.12
CA PRO A 51 17.66 -4.48 13.17
C PRO A 51 16.93 -5.48 14.08
N GLN A 52 16.97 -5.21 15.38
CA GLN A 52 16.29 -5.98 16.40
C GLN A 52 15.23 -5.15 17.14
N ARG A 53 15.34 -3.82 17.07
CA ARG A 53 14.49 -2.86 17.77
C ARG A 53 14.03 -1.77 16.79
N ILE A 54 12.86 -1.96 16.23
CA ILE A 54 12.32 -1.10 15.16
C ILE A 54 11.24 -0.20 15.75
N VAL A 55 11.31 1.09 15.45
CA VAL A 55 10.20 2.01 15.62
C VAL A 55 9.60 2.30 14.25
N ALA A 56 8.29 2.18 14.11
CA ALA A 56 7.59 2.40 12.85
C ALA A 56 6.50 3.48 13.03
N LEU A 57 6.66 4.59 12.31
CA LEU A 57 5.82 5.78 12.48
C LEU A 57 4.80 5.98 11.33
N THR A 58 4.67 5.01 10.43
CA THR A 58 3.64 5.05 9.37
C THR A 58 2.80 3.78 9.37
N PRO A 59 1.49 3.86 9.05
CA PRO A 59 0.64 2.67 8.90
C PRO A 59 1.24 1.66 7.91
N ALA A 60 1.74 2.13 6.77
CA ALA A 60 2.35 1.29 5.74
C ALA A 60 3.54 0.48 6.26
N SER A 61 4.44 1.10 7.05
CA SER A 61 5.57 0.39 7.65
C SER A 61 5.14 -0.65 8.68
N LEU A 62 4.10 -0.34 9.46
CA LEU A 62 3.55 -1.29 10.44
C LEU A 62 2.95 -2.51 9.76
N GLU A 63 2.11 -2.31 8.74
CA GLU A 63 1.53 -3.41 7.96
C GLU A 63 2.60 -4.25 7.25
N ALA A 64 3.61 -3.58 6.68
CA ALA A 64 4.73 -4.27 6.02
C ALA A 64 5.52 -5.13 7.01
N LEU A 65 5.90 -4.58 8.17
CA LEU A 65 6.65 -5.32 9.20
C LEU A 65 5.85 -6.51 9.76
N ASP A 66 4.53 -6.39 9.88
CA ASP A 66 3.65 -7.48 10.29
C ASP A 66 3.64 -8.59 9.22
N GLN A 67 3.38 -8.24 7.96
CA GLN A 67 3.38 -9.20 6.86
C GLN A 67 4.74 -9.85 6.59
N PHE A 68 5.83 -9.14 6.86
CA PHE A 68 7.19 -9.69 6.72
C PHE A 68 7.61 -10.57 7.90
N GLY A 69 6.73 -10.75 8.92
CA GLY A 69 7.03 -11.56 10.10
C GLY A 69 8.00 -10.89 11.07
N LEU A 70 8.21 -9.57 10.97
CA LEU A 70 9.15 -8.80 11.79
C LEU A 70 8.49 -8.13 13.01
N GLY A 71 7.23 -8.38 13.27
CA GLY A 71 6.45 -7.74 14.34
C GLY A 71 7.06 -7.86 15.74
N GLN A 72 7.82 -8.92 16.02
CA GLN A 72 8.50 -9.08 17.33
C GLN A 72 9.56 -8.00 17.57
N GLY A 73 10.24 -7.55 16.51
CA GLY A 73 11.24 -6.48 16.57
C GLY A 73 10.65 -5.08 16.73
N VAL A 74 9.36 -4.88 16.50
CA VAL A 74 8.72 -3.57 16.65
C VAL A 74 8.58 -3.22 18.13
N VAL A 75 9.20 -2.12 18.57
CA VAL A 75 9.25 -1.66 19.97
C VAL A 75 8.48 -0.36 20.20
N GLY A 76 8.08 0.37 19.16
CA GLY A 76 7.29 1.59 19.22
C GLY A 76 6.56 1.85 17.92
N VAL A 77 5.38 2.46 18.00
CA VAL A 77 4.46 2.64 16.87
C VAL A 77 3.85 4.04 16.87
N ALA A 78 3.40 4.50 15.69
CA ALA A 78 2.45 5.59 15.64
C ALA A 78 1.04 5.09 15.98
N ALA A 79 0.27 5.92 16.69
CA ALA A 79 -1.14 5.64 16.93
C ALA A 79 -1.96 5.82 15.66
N CYS A 80 -2.74 4.81 15.28
CA CYS A 80 -3.78 4.92 14.26
C CYS A 80 -4.91 3.93 14.56
N THR A 81 -6.09 4.19 14.00
CA THR A 81 -7.22 3.24 14.01
C THR A 81 -6.93 1.97 13.20
N CYS A 82 -6.00 2.07 12.26
CA CYS A 82 -5.55 1.03 11.34
C CYS A 82 -4.47 0.10 11.90
N LEU A 83 -4.15 0.18 13.20
CA LEU A 83 -3.04 -0.58 13.80
C LEU A 83 -3.29 -2.09 13.69
N PRO A 84 -2.36 -2.87 13.11
CA PRO A 84 -2.43 -4.33 13.18
C PRO A 84 -2.52 -4.81 14.64
N ILE A 85 -3.34 -5.83 14.89
CA ILE A 85 -3.60 -6.37 16.25
C ILE A 85 -2.30 -6.68 16.99
N ALA A 86 -1.28 -7.16 16.29
CA ALA A 86 0.04 -7.46 16.86
C ALA A 86 0.72 -6.26 17.54
N PHE A 87 0.30 -5.03 17.21
CA PHE A 87 0.93 -3.80 17.68
C PHE A 87 0.10 -2.99 18.66
N THR A 88 -1.14 -3.37 18.93
CA THR A 88 -2.05 -2.62 19.83
C THR A 88 -1.53 -2.45 21.28
N ALA A 89 -0.67 -3.36 21.73
CA ALA A 89 -0.04 -3.30 23.05
C ALA A 89 1.34 -2.63 23.05
N LYS A 90 1.83 -2.16 21.89
CA LYS A 90 3.15 -1.51 21.79
C LYS A 90 3.07 -0.05 22.25
N PRO A 91 4.16 0.52 22.78
CA PRO A 91 4.24 1.94 23.10
C PRO A 91 3.90 2.81 21.88
N GLN A 92 2.92 3.69 22.04
CA GLN A 92 2.58 4.69 21.04
C GLN A 92 3.47 5.91 21.26
N VAL A 93 4.29 6.24 20.26
CA VAL A 93 5.32 7.29 20.32
C VAL A 93 5.09 8.42 19.32
N ALA A 94 4.04 8.34 18.53
CA ALA A 94 3.58 9.40 17.62
C ALA A 94 2.07 9.26 17.42
N ASP A 95 1.42 10.37 17.08
CA ASP A 95 0.02 10.45 16.66
C ASP A 95 -0.17 11.65 15.73
N TYR A 96 -1.43 11.98 15.38
CA TYR A 96 -1.77 13.13 14.53
C TYR A 96 -1.41 14.49 15.16
N THR A 97 -1.08 14.54 16.46
CA THR A 97 -0.65 15.77 17.15
C THR A 97 0.85 15.97 17.12
N GLY A 98 1.63 14.90 16.82
CA GLY A 98 3.08 14.97 16.67
C GLY A 98 3.82 13.71 17.03
N THR A 99 5.16 13.84 17.04
CA THR A 99 6.11 12.76 17.30
C THR A 99 6.83 13.00 18.63
N ASN A 100 6.75 12.05 19.54
CA ASN A 100 7.46 12.09 20.82
C ASN A 100 8.88 11.53 20.69
N VAL A 101 9.81 12.40 20.29
CA VAL A 101 11.21 12.05 20.04
C VAL A 101 11.90 11.47 21.29
N GLU A 102 11.62 12.00 22.50
CA GLU A 102 12.21 11.50 23.75
C GLU A 102 11.74 10.06 24.05
N ALA A 103 10.46 9.77 23.85
CA ALA A 103 9.94 8.43 23.99
C ALA A 103 10.59 7.45 23.01
N ILE A 104 10.78 7.86 21.74
CA ILE A 104 11.46 7.05 20.73
C ILE A 104 12.89 6.75 21.17
N ILE A 105 13.66 7.76 21.58
CA ILE A 105 15.04 7.61 22.03
C ILE A 105 15.10 6.64 23.24
N SER A 106 14.16 6.75 24.18
CA SER A 106 14.13 5.89 25.38
C SER A 106 13.91 4.41 25.07
N LEU A 107 13.30 4.11 23.91
CA LEU A 107 13.12 2.72 23.43
C LEU A 107 14.42 2.12 22.88
N ASN A 108 15.50 2.90 22.72
CA ASN A 108 16.77 2.47 22.13
C ASN A 108 16.57 1.69 20.83
N PRO A 109 15.91 2.26 19.81
CA PRO A 109 15.74 1.61 18.52
C PRO A 109 17.07 1.59 17.75
N ASP A 110 17.29 0.54 16.97
CA ASP A 110 18.39 0.46 16.01
C ASP A 110 17.95 0.86 14.58
N LEU A 111 16.64 0.96 14.36
CA LEU A 111 16.04 1.46 13.12
C LEU A 111 14.74 2.20 13.41
N VAL A 112 14.54 3.34 12.75
CA VAL A 112 13.30 4.14 12.82
C VAL A 112 12.79 4.37 11.40
N PHE A 113 11.60 3.89 11.08
CA PHE A 113 10.88 4.27 9.87
C PHE A 113 10.01 5.49 10.16
N VAL A 114 10.18 6.55 9.36
CA VAL A 114 9.40 7.79 9.44
C VAL A 114 8.66 8.04 8.14
N GLY A 115 7.57 8.82 8.17
CA GLY A 115 6.91 9.31 6.96
C GLY A 115 7.62 10.53 6.39
N GLY A 116 7.30 10.91 5.15
CA GLY A 116 7.72 12.19 4.57
C GLY A 116 7.20 13.40 5.36
N SER A 117 7.61 14.61 4.96
CA SER A 117 7.35 15.87 5.69
C SER A 117 5.88 16.15 5.98
N GLY A 118 4.96 15.60 5.19
CA GLY A 118 3.51 15.69 5.45
C GLY A 118 3.00 14.75 6.56
N PHE A 119 3.83 13.81 7.03
CA PHE A 119 3.44 12.78 8.00
C PHE A 119 4.26 12.85 9.29
N THR A 120 5.59 12.89 9.18
CA THR A 120 6.50 13.09 10.30
C THR A 120 7.12 14.48 10.20
N PRO A 121 7.01 15.34 11.21
CA PRO A 121 7.60 16.69 11.18
C PRO A 121 9.12 16.67 10.94
N ASP A 122 9.62 17.58 10.10
CA ASP A 122 11.05 17.65 9.72
C ASP A 122 11.98 17.90 10.92
N ASP A 123 11.53 18.65 11.92
CA ASP A 123 12.25 18.87 13.16
C ASP A 123 12.39 17.58 13.98
N ALA A 124 11.33 16.76 14.04
CA ALA A 124 11.40 15.45 14.69
C ALA A 124 12.40 14.52 13.98
N ILE A 125 12.37 14.47 12.64
CA ILE A 125 13.35 13.69 11.83
C ILE A 125 14.78 14.18 12.13
N THR A 126 14.97 15.49 12.19
CA THR A 126 16.28 16.10 12.48
C THR A 126 16.77 15.73 13.88
N LEU A 127 15.92 15.77 14.89
CA LEU A 127 16.26 15.42 16.28
C LEU A 127 16.58 13.92 16.41
N LEU A 128 15.82 13.03 15.75
CA LEU A 128 16.12 11.59 15.73
C LEU A 128 17.52 11.30 15.14
N LYS A 129 17.85 11.95 14.01
CA LYS A 129 19.17 11.84 13.38
C LYS A 129 20.28 12.42 14.28
N ALA A 130 20.02 13.55 14.96
CA ALA A 130 20.96 14.16 15.91
C ALA A 130 21.22 13.26 17.14
N ALA A 131 20.25 12.41 17.50
CA ALA A 131 20.40 11.38 18.53
C ALA A 131 21.17 10.13 18.03
N ASN A 132 21.75 10.16 16.84
CA ASN A 132 22.46 9.06 16.18
C ASN A 132 21.59 7.82 15.92
N LEU A 133 20.29 7.96 15.77
CA LEU A 133 19.41 6.88 15.34
C LEU A 133 19.50 6.68 13.83
N THR A 134 19.40 5.42 13.38
CA THR A 134 19.25 5.08 11.96
C THR A 134 17.83 5.38 11.53
N VAL A 135 17.62 6.40 10.72
CA VAL A 135 16.29 6.85 10.27
C VAL A 135 16.17 6.64 8.77
N VAL A 136 15.08 5.97 8.36
CA VAL A 136 14.70 5.72 6.96
C VAL A 136 13.37 6.39 6.69
N THR A 137 13.34 7.29 5.70
CA THR A 137 12.14 8.03 5.30
C THR A 137 11.34 7.26 4.25
N LEU A 138 10.03 7.16 4.43
CA LEU A 138 9.08 6.49 3.55
C LEU A 138 8.07 7.51 3.04
N ASP A 139 8.02 7.73 1.72
CA ASP A 139 7.13 8.74 1.12
C ASP A 139 6.75 8.39 -0.34
N PRO A 140 6.12 7.21 -0.59
CA PRO A 140 5.75 6.81 -1.95
C PRO A 140 4.64 7.69 -2.51
N LYS A 141 4.82 8.18 -3.76
CA LYS A 141 3.88 9.07 -4.46
C LYS A 141 3.17 8.38 -5.62
N SER A 142 3.49 7.13 -5.91
CA SER A 142 2.94 6.36 -7.03
C SER A 142 2.81 4.88 -6.67
N ILE A 143 2.05 4.12 -7.42
CA ILE A 143 1.97 2.65 -7.26
C ILE A 143 3.36 2.01 -7.36
N SER A 144 4.18 2.45 -8.32
CA SER A 144 5.55 1.96 -8.44
C SER A 144 6.41 2.37 -7.24
N GLY A 145 6.19 3.56 -6.69
CA GLY A 145 6.78 4.03 -5.45
C GLY A 145 6.43 3.14 -4.26
N VAL A 146 5.17 2.75 -4.11
CA VAL A 146 4.74 1.80 -3.05
C VAL A 146 5.54 0.50 -3.12
N TYR A 147 5.73 -0.07 -4.30
CA TYR A 147 6.55 -1.29 -4.43
C TYR A 147 8.02 -1.06 -4.06
N THR A 148 8.57 0.09 -4.44
CA THR A 148 9.95 0.46 -4.09
C THR A 148 10.09 0.66 -2.57
N THR A 149 9.14 1.35 -1.94
CA THR A 149 9.11 1.56 -0.49
C THR A 149 8.95 0.25 0.28
N LEU A 150 8.10 -0.67 -0.18
CA LEU A 150 7.97 -2.02 0.42
C LEU A 150 9.30 -2.79 0.35
N GLN A 151 10.00 -2.74 -0.80
CA GLN A 151 11.32 -3.34 -0.94
C GLN A 151 12.34 -2.67 -0.02
N LEU A 152 12.32 -1.32 0.08
CA LEU A 152 13.15 -0.55 0.99
C LEU A 152 12.95 -0.98 2.46
N ILE A 153 11.70 -1.15 2.91
CA ILE A 153 11.39 -1.64 4.26
C ILE A 153 11.98 -3.04 4.47
N GLY A 154 11.77 -3.96 3.52
CA GLY A 154 12.32 -5.31 3.57
C GLY A 154 13.84 -5.32 3.58
N ASP A 155 14.47 -4.51 2.75
CA ASP A 155 15.92 -4.39 2.67
C ASP A 155 16.50 -3.79 3.96
N ALA A 156 15.90 -2.77 4.49
CA ALA A 156 16.34 -2.14 5.73
C ALA A 156 16.18 -3.07 6.95
N ALA A 157 15.06 -3.78 7.03
CA ALA A 157 14.72 -4.60 8.20
C ALA A 157 15.20 -6.07 8.12
N GLY A 158 15.80 -6.50 7.00
CA GLY A 158 16.33 -7.87 6.82
C GLY A 158 15.25 -8.90 6.46
N ALA A 159 14.32 -8.50 5.58
CA ALA A 159 13.28 -9.34 4.99
C ALA A 159 13.12 -9.09 3.48
N SER A 160 14.23 -8.87 2.76
CA SER A 160 14.25 -8.51 1.33
C SER A 160 13.48 -9.50 0.46
N VAL A 161 13.60 -10.79 0.76
CA VAL A 161 12.96 -11.88 0.02
C VAL A 161 11.46 -11.86 0.21
N THR A 162 11.01 -11.80 1.47
CA THR A 162 9.58 -11.75 1.81
C THR A 162 8.93 -10.50 1.23
N ALA A 163 9.63 -9.35 1.26
CA ALA A 163 9.16 -8.12 0.61
C ALA A 163 8.97 -8.32 -0.90
N ALA A 164 9.94 -8.95 -1.59
CA ALA A 164 9.83 -9.21 -3.01
C ALA A 164 8.64 -10.16 -3.34
N GLU A 165 8.37 -11.17 -2.52
CA GLU A 165 7.24 -12.08 -2.67
C GLU A 165 5.89 -11.35 -2.48
N VAL A 166 5.77 -10.52 -1.45
CA VAL A 166 4.58 -9.68 -1.20
C VAL A 166 4.33 -8.73 -2.37
N ILE A 167 5.38 -8.07 -2.86
CA ILE A 167 5.31 -7.17 -4.02
C ILE A 167 4.88 -7.92 -5.28
N ALA A 168 5.44 -9.11 -5.53
CA ALA A 168 5.08 -9.92 -6.69
C ALA A 168 3.60 -10.31 -6.66
N THR A 169 3.09 -10.72 -5.50
CA THR A 169 1.67 -11.03 -5.29
C THR A 169 0.79 -9.81 -5.56
N ALA A 170 1.10 -8.66 -4.96
CA ALA A 170 0.34 -7.42 -5.15
C ALA A 170 0.30 -6.99 -6.62
N LYS A 171 1.45 -7.07 -7.33
CA LYS A 171 1.52 -6.77 -8.77
C LYS A 171 0.64 -7.71 -9.60
N SER A 172 0.66 -9.01 -9.30
CA SER A 172 -0.17 -10.00 -9.97
C SER A 172 -1.66 -9.72 -9.77
N ASP A 173 -2.08 -9.45 -8.54
CA ASP A 173 -3.48 -9.18 -8.21
C ASP A 173 -3.97 -7.90 -8.88
N ILE A 174 -3.17 -6.83 -8.87
CA ILE A 174 -3.50 -5.59 -9.58
C ILE A 174 -3.60 -5.83 -11.08
N ALA A 175 -2.71 -6.61 -11.69
CA ALA A 175 -2.77 -6.92 -13.12
C ALA A 175 -4.06 -7.68 -13.48
N VAL A 176 -4.45 -8.67 -12.67
CA VAL A 176 -5.70 -9.42 -12.86
C VAL A 176 -6.92 -8.49 -12.78
N LEU A 177 -6.99 -7.65 -11.76
CA LEU A 177 -8.10 -6.70 -11.58
C LEU A 177 -8.16 -5.67 -12.70
N THR A 178 -7.00 -5.15 -13.14
CA THR A 178 -6.91 -4.20 -14.26
C THR A 178 -7.45 -4.81 -15.55
N ALA A 179 -7.09 -6.08 -15.82
CA ALA A 179 -7.59 -6.79 -17.00
C ALA A 179 -9.12 -6.99 -16.97
N LEU A 180 -9.71 -7.15 -15.78
CA LEU A 180 -11.17 -7.27 -15.65
C LEU A 180 -11.91 -5.97 -15.97
N VAL A 181 -11.31 -4.81 -15.71
CA VAL A 181 -11.97 -3.51 -15.88
C VAL A 181 -11.55 -2.76 -17.13
N GLN A 182 -10.56 -3.22 -17.89
CA GLN A 182 -9.98 -2.47 -19.02
C GLN A 182 -10.99 -2.03 -20.07
N ASP A 183 -12.04 -2.83 -20.32
CA ASP A 183 -13.09 -2.56 -21.29
C ASP A 183 -14.34 -1.89 -20.68
N GLN A 184 -14.30 -1.57 -19.38
CA GLN A 184 -15.40 -0.87 -18.72
C GLN A 184 -15.41 0.62 -19.12
N PRO A 185 -16.58 1.27 -19.14
CA PRO A 185 -16.67 2.70 -19.37
C PRO A 185 -15.97 3.46 -18.24
N MET A 186 -15.41 4.64 -18.58
CA MET A 186 -14.91 5.57 -17.58
C MET A 186 -16.04 6.07 -16.69
N VAL A 187 -15.77 6.19 -15.39
CA VAL A 187 -16.72 6.68 -14.38
C VAL A 187 -16.16 7.95 -13.76
N SER A 188 -16.86 9.07 -13.88
CA SER A 188 -16.48 10.32 -13.21
C SER A 188 -16.67 10.17 -11.70
N VAL A 189 -15.61 10.39 -10.92
CA VAL A 189 -15.51 10.07 -9.50
C VAL A 189 -15.03 11.26 -8.70
N PHE A 190 -15.72 11.58 -7.61
CA PHE A 190 -15.16 12.36 -6.52
C PHE A 190 -14.85 11.43 -5.36
N TYR A 191 -13.60 11.44 -4.89
CA TYR A 191 -13.20 10.73 -3.66
C TYR A 191 -13.15 11.74 -2.51
N GLU A 192 -14.06 11.61 -1.56
CA GLU A 192 -14.14 12.48 -0.39
C GLU A 192 -13.20 11.98 0.70
N ILE A 193 -12.30 12.85 1.15
CA ILE A 193 -11.41 12.61 2.29
C ILE A 193 -12.02 13.21 3.56
N ASP A 194 -12.56 14.43 3.45
CA ASP A 194 -13.25 15.14 4.53
C ASP A 194 -14.12 16.26 3.93
N ALA A 195 -15.26 16.52 4.54
CA ALA A 195 -16.11 17.66 4.22
C ALA A 195 -16.81 18.24 5.48
N THR A 196 -16.16 18.15 6.62
CA THR A 196 -16.66 18.73 7.89
C THR A 196 -16.57 20.26 7.92
N GLY A 197 -15.68 20.84 7.11
CA GLY A 197 -15.48 22.26 6.91
C GLY A 197 -15.35 22.59 5.43
N ALA A 198 -14.14 22.70 4.91
CA ALA A 198 -13.87 22.71 3.49
C ALA A 198 -14.02 21.30 2.91
N ILE A 199 -14.26 21.18 1.61
CA ILE A 199 -14.40 19.88 0.93
C ILE A 199 -13.04 19.45 0.42
N TYR A 200 -12.56 18.30 0.88
CA TYR A 200 -11.26 17.74 0.51
C TYR A 200 -11.41 16.41 -0.23
N GLY A 201 -10.68 16.26 -1.32
CA GLY A 201 -10.61 15.05 -2.11
C GLY A 201 -9.17 14.57 -2.34
N LEU A 202 -9.00 13.48 -3.09
CA LEU A 202 -7.67 13.00 -3.51
C LEU A 202 -7.00 14.00 -4.44
N ALA A 203 -5.72 14.27 -4.17
CA ALA A 203 -4.87 15.00 -5.12
C ALA A 203 -4.57 14.13 -6.35
N PRO A 204 -4.45 14.72 -7.54
CA PRO A 204 -4.21 13.97 -8.76
C PRO A 204 -2.82 13.32 -8.84
N ASP A 205 -1.88 13.76 -8.01
CA ASP A 205 -0.51 13.24 -7.88
C ASP A 205 -0.34 12.26 -6.70
N ASP A 206 -1.45 11.82 -6.09
CA ASP A 206 -1.44 10.76 -5.08
C ASP A 206 -1.47 9.37 -5.73
N TYR A 207 -0.82 8.38 -5.10
CA TYR A 207 -0.85 6.99 -5.58
C TYR A 207 -2.28 6.39 -5.63
N ALA A 208 -3.17 6.83 -4.74
CA ALA A 208 -4.57 6.40 -4.76
C ALA A 208 -5.32 6.96 -5.97
N ALA A 209 -4.93 8.13 -6.51
CA ALA A 209 -5.44 8.63 -7.78
C ALA A 209 -5.04 7.73 -8.95
N GLU A 210 -3.82 7.17 -8.95
CA GLU A 210 -3.43 6.15 -9.92
C GLU A 210 -4.30 4.88 -9.81
N LEU A 211 -4.65 4.43 -8.61
CA LEU A 211 -5.56 3.30 -8.41
C LEU A 211 -6.96 3.58 -8.96
N VAL A 212 -7.49 4.79 -8.73
CA VAL A 212 -8.77 5.22 -9.30
C VAL A 212 -8.70 5.21 -10.83
N ALA A 213 -7.63 5.72 -11.42
CA ALA A 213 -7.44 5.73 -12.87
C ALA A 213 -7.33 4.31 -13.46
N LEU A 214 -6.59 3.40 -12.81
CA LEU A 214 -6.52 1.98 -13.20
C LEU A 214 -7.88 1.28 -13.11
N ALA A 215 -8.72 1.67 -12.15
CA ALA A 215 -10.10 1.21 -12.02
C ALA A 215 -11.06 1.86 -13.03
N ARG A 216 -10.58 2.56 -14.04
CA ARG A 216 -11.40 3.30 -15.00
C ARG A 216 -12.23 4.43 -14.36
N GLY A 217 -11.73 4.98 -13.25
CA GLY A 217 -12.25 6.20 -12.67
C GLY A 217 -11.62 7.43 -13.32
N ASP A 218 -12.44 8.44 -13.59
CA ASP A 218 -12.02 9.79 -14.01
C ASP A 218 -12.18 10.68 -12.78
N LEU A 219 -11.05 10.90 -12.08
CA LEU A 219 -11.06 11.57 -10.80
C LEU A 219 -11.35 13.07 -10.95
N VAL A 220 -12.43 13.52 -10.34
CA VAL A 220 -12.70 14.95 -10.16
C VAL A 220 -11.74 15.48 -9.11
N SER A 221 -10.64 16.03 -9.58
CA SER A 221 -9.64 16.69 -8.77
C SER A 221 -9.04 17.82 -9.55
N SER A 222 -8.66 18.91 -8.89
CA SER A 222 -7.89 19.99 -9.49
C SER A 222 -6.95 20.51 -8.42
N GLY A 223 -5.69 20.54 -8.67
CA GLY A 223 -4.70 21.01 -7.73
C GLY A 223 -3.39 20.29 -7.92
N VAL A 224 -2.39 20.73 -7.23
CA VAL A 224 -1.05 20.16 -7.23
C VAL A 224 -0.61 20.05 -5.78
N ASN A 225 -0.02 18.93 -5.43
CA ASN A 225 0.64 18.66 -4.16
C ASN A 225 -0.27 18.54 -2.92
N GLY A 226 -0.63 17.33 -2.56
CA GLY A 226 -1.22 16.98 -1.27
C GLY A 226 -2.74 17.04 -1.23
N VAL A 227 -3.28 17.45 -0.09
CA VAL A 227 -4.73 17.50 0.13
C VAL A 227 -5.35 18.55 -0.78
N TYR A 228 -6.30 18.10 -1.59
CA TYR A 228 -6.97 18.90 -2.58
C TYR A 228 -8.28 19.47 -2.03
N GLU A 229 -8.36 20.79 -1.92
CA GLU A 229 -9.58 21.49 -1.56
C GLU A 229 -10.39 21.84 -2.81
N ILE A 230 -11.68 21.47 -2.85
CA ILE A 230 -12.60 21.84 -3.93
C ILE A 230 -13.76 22.68 -3.38
N SER A 231 -14.14 23.73 -4.09
CA SER A 231 -15.36 24.47 -3.75
C SER A 231 -16.60 23.66 -4.14
N LEU A 232 -17.70 23.86 -3.42
CA LEU A 232 -18.97 23.21 -3.77
C LEU A 232 -19.41 23.55 -5.22
N GLU A 233 -19.21 24.79 -5.66
CA GLU A 233 -19.54 25.22 -7.03
C GLU A 233 -18.73 24.45 -8.07
N ALA A 234 -17.43 24.24 -7.83
CA ALA A 234 -16.58 23.44 -8.72
C ALA A 234 -17.00 21.96 -8.72
N LEU A 235 -17.32 21.38 -7.56
CA LEU A 235 -17.79 20.00 -7.43
C LEU A 235 -19.13 19.79 -8.17
N VAL A 236 -20.08 20.70 -8.02
CA VAL A 236 -21.37 20.68 -8.74
C VAL A 236 -21.15 20.80 -10.25
N THR A 237 -20.22 21.66 -10.68
CA THR A 237 -19.89 21.85 -12.10
C THR A 237 -19.21 20.61 -12.68
N ALA A 238 -18.32 19.96 -11.93
CA ALA A 238 -17.67 18.73 -12.34
C ALA A 238 -18.64 17.54 -12.45
N ALA A 239 -19.78 17.61 -11.75
CA ALA A 239 -20.90 16.67 -11.86
C ALA A 239 -20.48 15.18 -11.76
N PRO A 240 -19.78 14.73 -10.68
CA PRO A 240 -19.35 13.34 -10.58
C PRO A 240 -20.52 12.36 -10.62
N ALA A 241 -20.32 11.24 -11.31
CA ALA A 241 -21.29 10.15 -11.40
C ALA A 241 -21.30 9.28 -10.15
N VAL A 242 -20.17 9.23 -9.43
CA VAL A 242 -19.98 8.48 -8.18
C VAL A 242 -19.24 9.36 -7.17
N ILE A 243 -19.64 9.28 -5.90
CA ILE A 243 -18.89 9.80 -4.76
C ILE A 243 -18.41 8.61 -3.93
N LEU A 244 -17.10 8.47 -3.75
CA LEU A 244 -16.49 7.50 -2.83
C LEU A 244 -16.25 8.19 -1.50
N LEU A 245 -16.81 7.66 -0.40
CA LEU A 245 -16.66 8.22 0.93
C LEU A 245 -15.49 7.56 1.66
N GLY A 246 -14.29 8.13 1.57
CA GLY A 246 -13.12 7.68 2.33
C GLY A 246 -13.26 7.96 3.84
N ASP A 247 -14.04 8.97 4.21
CA ASP A 247 -14.34 9.34 5.58
C ASP A 247 -15.52 8.55 6.22
N SER A 248 -16.09 7.59 5.50
CA SER A 248 -17.15 6.72 6.03
C SER A 248 -16.74 5.96 7.30
N ILE A 249 -15.46 5.65 7.46
CA ILE A 249 -14.90 5.02 8.66
C ILE A 249 -15.02 5.91 9.91
N TYR A 250 -15.18 7.21 9.74
CA TYR A 250 -15.43 8.18 10.81
C TYR A 250 -16.93 8.47 11.02
N GLY A 251 -17.82 7.68 10.42
CA GLY A 251 -19.26 7.74 10.61
C GLY A 251 -20.01 8.64 9.62
N VAL A 252 -19.34 9.12 8.57
CA VAL A 252 -20.02 9.82 7.47
C VAL A 252 -20.82 8.83 6.66
N THR A 253 -22.12 9.11 6.44
CA THR A 253 -23.04 8.22 5.72
C THR A 253 -23.50 8.83 4.40
N ALA A 254 -23.91 7.97 3.46
CA ALA A 254 -24.43 8.41 2.17
C ALA A 254 -25.67 9.32 2.34
N GLU A 255 -26.52 9.03 3.34
CA GLU A 255 -27.70 9.83 3.66
C GLU A 255 -27.32 11.23 4.18
N ALA A 256 -26.30 11.30 5.03
CA ALA A 256 -25.80 12.58 5.55
C ALA A 256 -25.23 13.44 4.42
N VAL A 257 -24.46 12.85 3.51
CA VAL A 257 -23.90 13.54 2.33
C VAL A 257 -25.02 14.00 1.39
N ALA A 258 -26.00 13.16 1.11
CA ALA A 258 -27.15 13.52 0.26
C ALA A 258 -27.98 14.68 0.83
N ALA A 259 -28.00 14.84 2.16
CA ALA A 259 -28.72 15.91 2.84
C ALA A 259 -27.93 17.23 2.93
N ARG A 260 -26.68 17.28 2.48
CA ARG A 260 -25.85 18.50 2.53
C ARG A 260 -26.45 19.60 1.66
N PRO A 261 -26.51 20.86 2.16
CA PRO A 261 -27.00 21.99 1.38
C PRO A 261 -26.21 22.19 0.08
N GLY A 262 -26.91 22.30 -1.04
CA GLY A 262 -26.31 22.55 -2.37
C GLY A 262 -25.81 21.29 -3.10
N TRP A 263 -25.81 20.10 -2.49
CA TRP A 263 -25.34 18.85 -3.13
C TRP A 263 -26.40 18.16 -3.99
N GLY A 264 -27.67 18.49 -3.79
CA GLY A 264 -28.81 17.78 -4.39
C GLY A 264 -28.89 17.77 -5.93
N THR A 265 -28.06 18.54 -6.63
CA THR A 265 -27.99 18.55 -8.11
C THR A 265 -26.83 17.71 -8.66
N ILE A 266 -25.93 17.21 -7.80
CA ILE A 266 -24.79 16.37 -8.20
C ILE A 266 -25.36 15.02 -8.69
N PRO A 267 -24.98 14.52 -9.87
CA PRO A 267 -25.49 13.26 -10.41
C PRO A 267 -25.34 12.07 -9.45
N ALA A 268 -24.23 11.96 -8.75
CA ALA A 268 -24.01 10.93 -7.74
C ALA A 268 -25.05 10.97 -6.61
N VAL A 269 -25.46 12.16 -6.18
CA VAL A 269 -26.50 12.35 -5.16
C VAL A 269 -27.88 12.00 -5.72
N VAL A 270 -28.21 12.52 -6.90
CA VAL A 270 -29.50 12.26 -7.56
C VAL A 270 -29.74 10.77 -7.79
N ASN A 271 -28.68 10.05 -8.17
CA ASN A 271 -28.75 8.61 -8.52
C ASN A 271 -28.47 7.68 -7.33
N GLY A 272 -28.23 8.20 -6.12
CA GLY A 272 -27.88 7.40 -4.96
C GLY A 272 -26.54 6.66 -5.10
N ALA A 273 -25.60 7.23 -5.88
CA ALA A 273 -24.29 6.65 -6.13
C ALA A 273 -23.22 7.23 -5.19
N ILE A 274 -23.57 7.44 -3.93
CA ILE A 274 -22.68 7.79 -2.83
C ILE A 274 -22.29 6.48 -2.15
N ARG A 275 -21.02 6.12 -2.18
CA ARG A 275 -20.54 4.76 -1.86
C ARG A 275 -19.46 4.81 -0.79
N PRO A 276 -19.70 4.20 0.39
CA PRO A 276 -18.67 4.12 1.42
C PRO A 276 -17.51 3.23 0.95
N ILE A 277 -16.30 3.65 1.29
CA ILE A 277 -15.07 2.87 1.07
C ILE A 277 -14.19 2.97 2.31
N ASP A 278 -13.39 1.95 2.57
CA ASP A 278 -12.42 1.98 3.66
C ASP A 278 -11.29 2.97 3.33
N GLY A 279 -11.37 4.16 3.94
CA GLY A 279 -10.41 5.23 3.71
C GLY A 279 -9.02 4.90 4.25
N ASP A 280 -8.90 4.20 5.38
CA ASP A 280 -7.61 3.77 5.92
C ASP A 280 -6.91 2.79 4.95
N LEU A 281 -7.66 1.87 4.36
CA LEU A 281 -7.14 0.94 3.37
C LEU A 281 -6.64 1.67 2.10
N VAL A 282 -7.44 2.60 1.59
CA VAL A 282 -7.11 3.32 0.34
C VAL A 282 -6.00 4.34 0.55
N SER A 283 -5.90 4.98 1.73
CA SER A 283 -4.87 5.99 2.01
C SER A 283 -3.57 5.42 2.59
N THR A 284 -3.48 4.10 2.82
CA THR A 284 -2.25 3.46 3.28
C THR A 284 -1.44 2.91 2.11
N PRO A 285 -0.31 3.55 1.71
CA PRO A 285 0.55 3.09 0.61
C PRO A 285 1.40 1.89 1.04
N GLY A 286 0.74 0.77 1.29
CA GLY A 286 1.30 -0.39 1.97
C GLY A 286 1.10 -1.71 1.21
N PRO A 287 1.36 -2.84 1.86
CA PRO A 287 1.30 -4.16 1.25
C PRO A 287 -0.11 -4.58 0.83
N ARG A 288 -1.16 -3.94 1.37
CA ARG A 288 -2.56 -4.19 1.00
C ARG A 288 -3.05 -3.36 -0.20
N ILE A 289 -2.13 -2.79 -0.99
CA ILE A 289 -2.47 -1.95 -2.17
C ILE A 289 -3.39 -2.67 -3.17
N ALA A 290 -3.28 -3.98 -3.33
CA ALA A 290 -4.17 -4.75 -4.21
C ALA A 290 -5.59 -4.88 -3.64
N GLU A 291 -5.74 -4.93 -2.30
CA GLU A 291 -7.04 -4.91 -1.63
C GLU A 291 -7.70 -3.53 -1.78
N ALA A 292 -6.92 -2.45 -1.63
CA ALA A 292 -7.38 -1.08 -1.88
C ALA A 292 -7.89 -0.92 -3.33
N PHE A 293 -7.12 -1.42 -4.29
CA PHE A 293 -7.52 -1.43 -5.70
C PHE A 293 -8.81 -2.23 -5.93
N ARG A 294 -8.92 -3.43 -5.34
CA ARG A 294 -10.15 -4.24 -5.40
C ARG A 294 -11.36 -3.50 -4.83
N ALA A 295 -11.19 -2.79 -3.71
CA ALA A 295 -12.26 -2.00 -3.09
C ALA A 295 -12.73 -0.88 -4.04
N ILE A 296 -11.81 -0.16 -4.69
CA ILE A 296 -12.15 0.87 -5.67
C ILE A 296 -12.88 0.26 -6.87
N VAL A 297 -12.39 -0.85 -7.44
CA VAL A 297 -13.04 -1.57 -8.54
C VAL A 297 -14.46 -1.99 -8.18
N ALA A 298 -14.67 -2.55 -6.97
CA ALA A 298 -15.98 -2.97 -6.49
C ALA A 298 -16.98 -1.80 -6.41
N GLN A 299 -16.48 -0.62 -6.03
CA GLN A 299 -17.31 0.58 -5.95
C GLN A 299 -17.59 1.20 -7.32
N LEU A 300 -16.65 1.20 -8.25
CA LEU A 300 -16.85 1.79 -9.56
C LEU A 300 -17.61 0.85 -10.50
N HIS A 301 -17.39 -0.46 -10.40
CA HIS A 301 -17.95 -1.49 -11.27
C HIS A 301 -18.58 -2.64 -10.45
N PRO A 302 -19.69 -2.41 -9.74
CA PRO A 302 -20.22 -3.37 -8.75
C PRO A 302 -20.70 -4.71 -9.33
N THR A 303 -20.78 -4.86 -10.66
CA THR A 303 -21.16 -6.10 -11.35
C THR A 303 -19.97 -6.92 -11.84
N ILE A 304 -18.75 -6.42 -11.69
CA ILE A 304 -17.52 -7.06 -12.23
C ILE A 304 -16.94 -8.07 -11.25
N LEU A 305 -16.98 -7.75 -9.96
CA LEU A 305 -16.49 -8.65 -8.93
C LEU A 305 -17.65 -9.51 -8.40
N PRO A 306 -17.44 -10.81 -8.17
CA PRO A 306 -18.44 -11.72 -7.64
C PRO A 306 -18.82 -11.40 -6.19
#